data_629181afbf64a84b72cfee6643d56628
#
_entry.id   629181afbf64a84b72cfee6643d56628
#
_cell.length_a   1.000
_cell.length_b   1.000
_cell.length_c   1.000
_cell.angle_alpha   90.00
_cell.angle_beta   90.00
_cell.angle_gamma   90.00
#
_symmetry.space_group_name_H-M   'P 1'
#
loop_
_entity.id
_entity.type
_entity.pdbx_description
1 polymer ?
#
loop_
_entity_poly.entity_id
_entity_poly.type
_entity_poly.pdbx_seq_one_letter_code
_entity_poly.pdbx_strand_id
1 'polypeptide(L)'
;MNIKKEVAVLFIEDNPADVYLIREMLAETTDDIVLEDADSFAKGLARIDAGEIDLVLLDLGLPDSQGIAGVKNLCERFGRLPIIVFTGLSDEQLGTQAVHEGAQDYLIKGQTNGSLLVKAIRYAMERKQLENEKEHLIRELQESLAKVKRLSGLLPICASCKKIRDDKGYWNQVETYLSEHSDAKFSHGICPECGKKLYPEFYDKVWGKENK
;
A
#
# COMPACT_ATOMS: atom_id res chain seq x y z
N MET A 1 -15.77 15.25 15.51
CA MET A 1 -15.21 16.60 15.49
C MET A 1 -14.11 16.57 14.43
N ASN A 2 -14.45 16.95 13.18
CA ASN A 2 -13.43 17.06 12.12
C ASN A 2 -12.64 18.34 12.42
N ILE A 3 -11.44 18.19 12.96
CA ILE A 3 -10.46 19.27 12.93
C ILE A 3 -10.15 19.48 11.46
N LYS A 4 -10.59 20.59 10.89
CA LYS A 4 -10.18 21.01 9.55
C LYS A 4 -8.66 21.08 9.57
N LYS A 5 -8.01 20.09 8.98
CA LYS A 5 -6.56 20.08 8.87
C LYS A 5 -6.21 21.06 7.76
N GLU A 6 -5.43 22.06 8.09
CA GLU A 6 -4.79 22.94 7.14
C GLU A 6 -4.00 22.13 6.12
N VAL A 7 -4.19 22.37 4.82
CA VAL A 7 -3.57 21.58 3.74
C VAL A 7 -2.32 22.31 3.26
N ALA A 8 -1.16 21.71 3.48
CA ALA A 8 0.13 22.26 3.05
C ALA A 8 0.43 21.89 1.58
N VAL A 9 0.37 22.86 0.70
CA VAL A 9 0.64 22.72 -0.73
C VAL A 9 2.00 23.36 -1.05
N LEU A 10 2.92 22.60 -1.61
CA LEU A 10 4.19 23.11 -2.12
C LEU A 10 4.06 23.38 -3.63
N PHE A 11 4.26 24.61 -4.04
CA PHE A 11 4.35 25.00 -5.44
C PHE A 11 5.81 25.15 -5.87
N ILE A 12 6.26 24.30 -6.79
CA ILE A 12 7.61 24.37 -7.35
C ILE A 12 7.52 25.10 -8.68
N GLU A 13 7.97 26.36 -8.69
CA GLU A 13 7.78 27.31 -9.78
C GLU A 13 8.88 28.40 -9.71
N ASP A 14 9.60 28.64 -10.78
CA ASP A 14 10.67 29.65 -10.84
C ASP A 14 10.18 31.05 -11.21
N ASN A 15 8.94 31.17 -11.75
CA ASN A 15 8.33 32.44 -12.09
C ASN A 15 7.55 33.03 -10.89
N PRO A 16 8.02 34.11 -10.26
CA PRO A 16 7.35 34.70 -9.09
C PRO A 16 5.96 35.27 -9.41
N ALA A 17 5.67 35.60 -10.69
CA ALA A 17 4.35 36.08 -11.08
C ALA A 17 3.30 34.96 -11.05
N ASP A 18 3.68 33.74 -11.43
CA ASP A 18 2.80 32.57 -11.35
C ASP A 18 2.57 32.17 -9.89
N VAL A 19 3.60 32.23 -9.04
CA VAL A 19 3.47 32.02 -7.59
C VAL A 19 2.49 33.01 -6.97
N TYR A 20 2.64 34.29 -7.31
CA TYR A 20 1.73 35.34 -6.82
C TYR A 20 0.28 35.08 -7.26
N LEU A 21 0.07 34.74 -8.53
CA LEU A 21 -1.25 34.45 -9.08
C LEU A 21 -1.95 33.29 -8.34
N ILE A 22 -1.25 32.18 -8.11
CA ILE A 22 -1.78 31.02 -7.38
C ILE A 22 -2.10 31.42 -5.94
N ARG A 23 -1.27 32.21 -5.28
CA ARG A 23 -1.49 32.70 -3.92
C ARG A 23 -2.76 33.53 -3.82
N GLU A 24 -2.97 34.44 -4.75
CA GLU A 24 -4.21 35.26 -4.82
C GLU A 24 -5.44 34.38 -5.08
N MET A 25 -5.35 33.44 -6.03
CA MET A 25 -6.45 32.51 -6.33
C MET A 25 -6.88 31.70 -5.11
N LEU A 26 -5.93 31.27 -4.26
CA LEU A 26 -6.22 30.53 -3.04
C LEU A 26 -6.77 31.44 -1.93
N ALA A 27 -6.27 32.67 -1.82
CA ALA A 27 -6.74 33.65 -0.84
C ALA A 27 -8.21 34.05 -1.04
N GLU A 28 -8.73 34.00 -2.27
CA GLU A 28 -10.14 34.23 -2.58
C GLU A 28 -11.07 33.09 -2.17
N THR A 29 -10.50 31.93 -1.78
CA THR A 29 -11.29 30.77 -1.37
C THR A 29 -11.46 30.71 0.15
N THR A 30 -12.46 29.95 0.61
CA THR A 30 -12.70 29.73 2.05
C THR A 30 -12.01 28.47 2.58
N ASP A 31 -11.11 27.89 1.79
CA ASP A 31 -10.43 26.65 2.11
C ASP A 31 -9.15 26.92 2.91
N ASP A 32 -8.89 26.09 3.93
CA ASP A 32 -7.70 26.19 4.76
C ASP A 32 -6.50 25.55 4.03
N ILE A 33 -6.00 26.21 2.98
CA ILE A 33 -4.84 25.80 2.19
C ILE A 33 -3.69 26.77 2.45
N VAL A 34 -2.55 26.26 2.86
CA VAL A 34 -1.30 26.99 3.03
C VAL A 34 -0.41 26.73 1.82
N LEU A 35 -0.04 27.77 1.10
CA LEU A 35 0.85 27.68 -0.04
C LEU A 35 2.27 28.04 0.38
N GLU A 36 3.16 27.08 0.23
CA GLU A 36 4.62 27.28 0.25
C GLU A 36 5.15 27.26 -1.19
N ASP A 37 6.22 27.94 -1.47
CA ASP A 37 6.83 27.98 -2.80
C ASP A 37 8.33 27.62 -2.77
N ALA A 38 8.82 27.05 -3.88
CA ALA A 38 10.21 26.79 -4.13
C ALA A 38 10.55 27.18 -5.57
N ASP A 39 11.60 28.00 -5.75
CA ASP A 39 12.00 28.57 -7.03
C ASP A 39 12.84 27.61 -7.91
N SER A 40 13.01 26.38 -7.50
CA SER A 40 13.73 25.34 -8.23
C SER A 40 13.34 23.95 -7.76
N PHE A 41 13.51 22.97 -8.65
CA PHE A 41 13.21 21.57 -8.34
C PHE A 41 14.04 21.04 -7.16
N ALA A 42 15.33 21.40 -7.13
CA ALA A 42 16.23 21.00 -6.03
C ALA A 42 15.78 21.51 -4.66
N LYS A 43 15.33 22.79 -4.58
CA LYS A 43 14.76 23.34 -3.32
C LYS A 43 13.44 22.68 -2.98
N GLY A 44 12.59 22.39 -3.96
CA GLY A 44 11.35 21.66 -3.78
C GLY A 44 11.59 20.28 -3.17
N LEU A 45 12.53 19.51 -3.69
CA LEU A 45 12.92 18.21 -3.12
C LEU A 45 13.38 18.33 -1.66
N ALA A 46 14.26 19.31 -1.37
CA ALA A 46 14.74 19.53 -0.01
C ALA A 46 13.60 19.90 0.96
N ARG A 47 12.62 20.68 0.48
CA ARG A 47 11.44 21.04 1.29
C ARG A 47 10.54 19.83 1.56
N ILE A 48 10.31 18.96 0.56
CA ILE A 48 9.53 17.73 0.73
C ILE A 48 10.23 16.77 1.71
N ASP A 49 11.55 16.64 1.62
CA ASP A 49 12.33 15.81 2.56
C ASP A 49 12.24 16.30 4.03
N ALA A 50 12.02 17.59 4.23
CA ALA A 50 11.81 18.16 5.57
C ALA A 50 10.43 17.75 6.17
N GLY A 51 9.51 17.20 5.35
CA GLY A 51 8.18 16.73 5.78
C GLY A 51 7.11 17.82 5.78
N GLU A 52 5.90 17.40 6.17
CA GLU A 52 4.73 18.28 6.34
C GLU A 52 4.14 18.90 5.06
N ILE A 53 4.43 18.33 3.88
CA ILE A 53 3.76 18.70 2.62
C ILE A 53 2.68 17.65 2.32
N ASP A 54 1.46 18.13 2.03
CA ASP A 54 0.31 17.28 1.70
C ASP A 54 0.11 17.11 0.18
N LEU A 55 0.59 18.07 -0.64
CA LEU A 55 0.47 18.03 -2.11
C LEU A 55 1.56 18.88 -2.77
N VAL A 56 2.00 18.47 -3.95
CA VAL A 56 2.91 19.24 -4.81
C VAL A 56 2.17 19.76 -6.04
N LEU A 57 2.25 21.09 -6.29
CA LEU A 57 2.05 21.69 -7.60
C LEU A 57 3.41 21.80 -8.27
N LEU A 58 3.56 21.32 -9.50
CA LEU A 58 4.83 21.29 -10.20
C LEU A 58 4.72 21.97 -11.55
N ASP A 59 5.51 23.00 -11.78
CA ASP A 59 5.73 23.51 -13.13
C ASP A 59 6.66 22.59 -13.92
N LEU A 60 6.37 22.39 -15.21
CA LEU A 60 7.19 21.56 -16.11
C LEU A 60 8.33 22.35 -16.78
N GLY A 61 8.34 23.66 -16.65
CA GLY A 61 9.32 24.56 -17.29
C GLY A 61 10.53 24.90 -16.44
N LEU A 62 10.72 24.22 -15.30
CA LEU A 62 11.81 24.54 -14.38
C LEU A 62 13.20 24.39 -15.04
N PRO A 63 14.13 25.33 -14.80
CA PRO A 63 15.45 25.29 -15.44
C PRO A 63 16.31 24.09 -15.04
N ASP A 64 16.10 23.55 -13.83
CA ASP A 64 16.83 22.40 -13.27
C ASP A 64 16.06 21.06 -13.39
N SER A 65 14.81 21.10 -13.94
CA SER A 65 14.02 19.88 -14.19
C SER A 65 12.98 20.15 -15.28
N GLN A 66 13.30 19.83 -16.52
CA GLN A 66 12.41 20.08 -17.66
C GLN A 66 11.48 18.91 -17.97
N GLY A 67 10.21 19.24 -18.31
CA GLY A 67 9.21 18.29 -18.77
C GLY A 67 8.89 17.22 -17.72
N ILE A 68 8.74 15.98 -18.18
CA ILE A 68 8.25 14.85 -17.38
C ILE A 68 9.27 14.31 -16.36
N ALA A 69 10.56 14.66 -16.49
CA ALA A 69 11.60 14.13 -15.63
C ALA A 69 11.37 14.44 -14.14
N GLY A 70 10.87 15.65 -13.83
CA GLY A 70 10.51 16.06 -12.47
C GLY A 70 9.38 15.21 -11.90
N VAL A 71 8.34 14.94 -12.70
CA VAL A 71 7.20 14.10 -12.28
C VAL A 71 7.68 12.69 -11.93
N LYS A 72 8.48 12.05 -12.81
CA LYS A 72 9.03 10.71 -12.57
C LYS A 72 9.84 10.65 -11.28
N ASN A 73 10.74 11.61 -11.09
CA ASN A 73 11.57 11.70 -9.89
C ASN A 73 10.73 11.81 -8.61
N LEU A 74 9.71 12.69 -8.62
CA LEU A 74 8.80 12.83 -7.48
C LEU A 74 7.99 11.56 -7.22
N CYS A 75 7.46 10.92 -8.25
CA CYS A 75 6.69 9.67 -8.11
C CYS A 75 7.53 8.52 -7.57
N GLU A 76 8.78 8.38 -8.03
CA GLU A 76 9.70 7.34 -7.57
C GLU A 76 10.14 7.55 -6.12
N ARG A 77 10.44 8.80 -5.75
CA ARG A 77 10.98 9.14 -4.43
C ARG A 77 9.89 9.35 -3.38
N PHE A 78 8.78 9.96 -3.76
CA PHE A 78 7.68 10.33 -2.87
C PHE A 78 6.34 9.77 -3.35
N GLY A 79 6.28 8.51 -3.68
CA GLY A 79 5.13 7.85 -4.31
C GLY A 79 3.81 7.95 -3.57
N ARG A 80 3.79 8.40 -2.31
CA ARG A 80 2.57 8.65 -1.52
C ARG A 80 2.05 10.07 -1.60
N LEU A 81 2.85 10.99 -2.13
CA LEU A 81 2.52 12.41 -2.22
C LEU A 81 1.75 12.68 -3.52
N PRO A 82 0.56 13.30 -3.49
CA PRO A 82 -0.15 13.68 -4.70
C PRO A 82 0.59 14.82 -5.42
N ILE A 83 0.67 14.71 -6.75
CA ILE A 83 1.32 15.68 -7.62
C ILE A 83 0.29 16.19 -8.63
N ILE A 84 0.12 17.50 -8.72
CA ILE A 84 -0.61 18.18 -9.79
C ILE A 84 0.41 18.95 -10.62
N VAL A 85 0.37 18.77 -11.92
CA VAL A 85 1.21 19.54 -12.85
C VAL A 85 0.52 20.86 -13.21
N PHE A 86 1.29 21.95 -13.22
CA PHE A 86 0.83 23.27 -13.61
C PHE A 86 1.61 23.71 -14.84
N THR A 87 0.97 23.70 -16.04
CA THR A 87 1.67 23.79 -17.33
C THR A 87 1.10 24.91 -18.21
N GLY A 88 1.91 25.40 -19.15
CA GLY A 88 1.48 26.39 -20.12
C GLY A 88 0.51 25.84 -21.19
N LEU A 89 -0.18 26.72 -21.89
CA LEU A 89 -1.11 26.38 -22.99
C LEU A 89 -0.48 25.55 -24.12
N SER A 90 0.83 25.74 -24.37
CA SER A 90 1.56 25.00 -25.40
C SER A 90 1.87 23.55 -25.03
N ASP A 91 1.72 23.19 -23.76
CA ASP A 91 2.26 21.96 -23.18
C ASP A 91 1.20 20.98 -22.69
N GLU A 92 -0.05 21.11 -23.20
CA GLU A 92 -1.17 20.22 -22.84
C GLU A 92 -0.86 18.72 -23.04
N GLN A 93 -0.10 18.41 -24.10
CA GLN A 93 0.35 17.03 -24.34
C GLN A 93 1.28 16.55 -23.23
N LEU A 94 2.17 17.40 -22.72
CA LEU A 94 3.03 17.10 -21.58
C LEU A 94 2.22 16.93 -20.29
N GLY A 95 1.15 17.72 -20.10
CA GLY A 95 0.23 17.54 -18.98
C GLY A 95 -0.42 16.16 -18.98
N THR A 96 -0.96 15.73 -20.12
CA THR A 96 -1.54 14.40 -20.28
C THR A 96 -0.50 13.30 -20.05
N GLN A 97 0.71 13.47 -20.56
CA GLN A 97 1.80 12.53 -20.33
C GLN A 97 2.20 12.47 -18.85
N ALA A 98 2.19 13.61 -18.14
CA ALA A 98 2.48 13.66 -16.70
C ALA A 98 1.52 12.79 -15.88
N VAL A 99 0.24 12.78 -16.22
CA VAL A 99 -0.77 11.91 -15.59
C VAL A 99 -0.46 10.43 -15.85
N HIS A 100 -0.04 10.06 -17.06
CA HIS A 100 0.40 8.68 -17.35
C HIS A 100 1.63 8.26 -16.55
N GLU A 101 2.49 9.20 -16.18
CA GLU A 101 3.70 8.96 -15.39
C GLU A 101 3.45 9.06 -13.87
N GLY A 102 2.20 9.26 -13.44
CA GLY A 102 1.79 9.16 -12.03
C GLY A 102 1.36 10.46 -11.36
N ALA A 103 1.31 11.60 -12.08
CA ALA A 103 0.64 12.79 -11.56
C ALA A 103 -0.88 12.53 -11.42
N GLN A 104 -1.50 13.10 -10.41
CA GLN A 104 -2.93 12.94 -10.16
C GLN A 104 -3.78 13.74 -11.15
N ASP A 105 -3.27 14.90 -11.58
CA ASP A 105 -3.96 15.79 -12.52
C ASP A 105 -2.97 16.78 -13.14
N TYR A 106 -3.45 17.54 -14.13
CA TYR A 106 -2.74 18.72 -14.64
C TYR A 106 -3.69 19.90 -14.77
N LEU A 107 -3.16 21.10 -14.60
CA LEU A 107 -3.87 22.37 -14.73
C LEU A 107 -3.12 23.27 -15.72
N ILE A 108 -3.89 24.04 -16.52
CA ILE A 108 -3.33 24.91 -17.53
C ILE A 108 -3.27 26.35 -17.01
N LYS A 109 -2.07 26.95 -17.06
CA LYS A 109 -1.81 28.36 -16.71
C LYS A 109 -2.72 29.26 -17.57
N GLY A 110 -3.39 30.21 -16.90
CA GLY A 110 -4.32 31.14 -17.57
C GLY A 110 -5.73 30.60 -17.85
N GLN A 111 -5.99 29.29 -17.71
CA GLN A 111 -7.35 28.72 -17.77
C GLN A 111 -7.85 28.25 -16.39
N THR A 112 -6.98 28.24 -15.40
CA THR A 112 -7.29 27.83 -14.03
C THR A 112 -7.79 29.03 -13.22
N ASN A 113 -8.83 28.82 -12.43
CA ASN A 113 -9.30 29.74 -11.40
C ASN A 113 -9.26 29.11 -10.02
N GLY A 114 -9.43 29.90 -8.95
CA GLY A 114 -9.33 29.43 -7.57
C GLY A 114 -10.25 28.24 -7.26
N SER A 115 -11.50 28.26 -7.75
CA SER A 115 -12.45 27.15 -7.52
C SER A 115 -12.00 25.85 -8.20
N LEU A 116 -11.44 25.92 -9.41
CA LEU A 116 -10.93 24.76 -10.13
C LEU A 116 -9.67 24.21 -9.43
N LEU A 117 -8.76 25.10 -9.03
CA LEU A 117 -7.54 24.75 -8.31
C LEU A 117 -7.84 24.00 -7.01
N VAL A 118 -8.74 24.53 -6.17
CA VAL A 118 -9.15 23.88 -4.92
C VAL A 118 -9.78 22.52 -5.16
N LYS A 119 -10.65 22.41 -6.18
CA LYS A 119 -11.24 21.11 -6.54
C LYS A 119 -10.19 20.11 -6.97
N ALA A 120 -9.24 20.51 -7.81
CA ALA A 120 -8.16 19.65 -8.26
C ALA A 120 -7.29 19.18 -7.07
N ILE A 121 -6.93 20.08 -6.15
CA ILE A 121 -6.19 19.76 -4.93
C ILE A 121 -6.94 18.70 -4.10
N ARG A 122 -8.22 18.93 -3.81
CA ARG A 122 -9.04 17.99 -3.02
C ARG A 122 -9.17 16.63 -3.67
N TYR A 123 -9.46 16.58 -4.98
CA TYR A 123 -9.58 15.32 -5.70
C TYR A 123 -8.25 14.56 -5.80
N ALA A 124 -7.14 15.29 -6.02
CA ALA A 124 -5.83 14.67 -6.05
C ALA A 124 -5.47 14.03 -4.70
N MET A 125 -5.74 14.72 -3.60
CA MET A 125 -5.52 14.20 -2.25
C MET A 125 -6.39 12.97 -1.96
N GLU A 126 -7.70 13.05 -2.26
CA GLU A 126 -8.64 11.93 -2.04
C GLU A 126 -8.25 10.70 -2.86
N ARG A 127 -7.98 10.87 -4.16
CA ARG A 127 -7.53 9.76 -5.02
C ARG A 127 -6.25 9.12 -4.50
N LYS A 128 -5.27 9.93 -4.11
CA LYS A 128 -3.98 9.43 -3.61
C LYS A 128 -4.14 8.71 -2.27
N GLN A 129 -4.99 9.21 -1.40
CA GLN A 129 -5.31 8.54 -0.14
C GLN A 129 -5.92 7.15 -0.39
N LEU A 130 -6.90 7.05 -1.30
CA LEU A 130 -7.52 5.77 -1.67
C LEU A 130 -6.53 4.79 -2.32
N GLU A 131 -5.63 5.29 -3.18
CA GLU A 131 -4.55 4.48 -3.77
C GLU A 131 -3.62 3.91 -2.68
N ASN A 132 -3.17 4.77 -1.76
CA ASN A 132 -2.28 4.38 -0.66
C ASN A 132 -2.95 3.36 0.28
N GLU A 133 -4.24 3.54 0.60
CA GLU A 133 -5.02 2.61 1.43
C GLU A 133 -5.18 1.26 0.73
N LYS A 134 -5.50 1.26 -0.57
CA LYS A 134 -5.59 0.04 -1.38
C LYS A 134 -4.27 -0.73 -1.39
N GLU A 135 -3.14 -0.05 -1.60
CA GLU A 135 -1.82 -0.67 -1.57
C GLU A 135 -1.47 -1.26 -0.20
N HIS A 136 -1.84 -0.55 0.87
CA HIS A 136 -1.67 -1.04 2.24
C HIS A 136 -2.45 -2.33 2.47
N LEU A 137 -3.75 -2.34 2.12
CA LEU A 137 -4.61 -3.52 2.28
C LEU A 137 -4.13 -4.72 1.45
N ILE A 138 -3.65 -4.48 0.21
CA ILE A 138 -3.07 -5.54 -0.63
C ILE A 138 -1.85 -6.16 0.06
N ARG A 139 -0.99 -5.33 0.64
CA ARG A 139 0.21 -5.80 1.36
C ARG A 139 -0.16 -6.62 2.59
N GLU A 140 -1.09 -6.14 3.42
CA GLU A 140 -1.59 -6.87 4.59
C GLU A 140 -2.20 -8.22 4.20
N LEU A 141 -2.98 -8.24 3.11
CA LEU A 141 -3.58 -9.47 2.60
C LEU A 141 -2.51 -10.47 2.13
N GLN A 142 -1.49 -10.01 1.41
CA GLN A 142 -0.37 -10.84 0.96
C GLN A 142 0.41 -11.43 2.14
N GLU A 143 0.69 -10.61 3.16
CA GLU A 143 1.35 -11.07 4.38
C GLU A 143 0.51 -12.10 5.14
N SER A 144 -0.81 -11.88 5.23
CA SER A 144 -1.73 -12.83 5.86
C SER A 144 -1.81 -14.14 5.10
N LEU A 145 -1.88 -14.09 3.76
CA LEU A 145 -1.85 -15.29 2.92
C LEU A 145 -0.53 -16.06 3.04
N ALA A 146 0.61 -15.34 3.15
CA ALA A 146 1.91 -15.97 3.35
C ALA A 146 2.02 -16.70 4.70
N LYS A 147 1.30 -16.23 5.73
CA LYS A 147 1.24 -16.89 7.06
C LYS A 147 0.34 -18.12 7.10
N VAL A 148 -0.57 -18.28 6.12
CA VAL A 148 -1.44 -19.45 6.05
C VAL A 148 -0.61 -20.68 5.68
N LYS A 149 -0.28 -21.50 6.69
CA LYS A 149 0.39 -22.79 6.50
C LYS A 149 -0.58 -23.76 5.84
N ARG A 150 -0.41 -24.04 4.55
CA ARG A 150 -1.20 -25.04 3.82
C ARG A 150 -0.33 -26.26 3.55
N LEU A 151 -0.80 -27.43 4.02
CA LEU A 151 -0.31 -28.70 3.55
C LEU A 151 -0.84 -28.91 2.13
N SER A 152 0.01 -28.81 1.13
CA SER A 152 -0.36 -29.01 -0.28
C SER A 152 0.65 -29.94 -0.95
N GLY A 153 0.17 -30.77 -1.87
CA GLY A 153 1.00 -31.69 -2.63
C GLY A 153 1.10 -33.10 -2.03
N LEU A 154 1.96 -33.93 -2.63
CA LEU A 154 2.21 -35.30 -2.20
C LEU A 154 3.25 -35.30 -1.09
N LEU A 155 2.87 -35.76 0.10
CA LEU A 155 3.79 -35.92 1.22
C LEU A 155 4.47 -37.31 1.09
N PRO A 156 5.80 -37.38 0.99
CA PRO A 156 6.52 -38.64 0.93
C PRO A 156 6.46 -39.32 2.29
N ILE A 157 5.65 -40.38 2.39
CA ILE A 157 5.46 -41.16 3.62
C ILE A 157 6.16 -42.52 3.51
N CYS A 158 6.82 -42.95 4.56
CA CYS A 158 7.39 -44.30 4.65
C CYS A 158 6.30 -45.36 4.66
N ALA A 159 6.34 -46.32 3.76
CA ALA A 159 5.35 -47.39 3.66
C ALA A 159 5.27 -48.23 4.92
N SER A 160 6.37 -48.40 5.64
CA SER A 160 6.48 -49.24 6.86
C SER A 160 6.13 -48.46 8.13
N CYS A 161 6.92 -47.42 8.48
CA CYS A 161 6.79 -46.76 9.78
C CYS A 161 5.95 -45.47 9.73
N LYS A 162 5.42 -45.09 8.55
CA LYS A 162 4.53 -43.93 8.33
C LYS A 162 5.15 -42.55 8.62
N LYS A 163 6.46 -42.46 8.86
CA LYS A 163 7.15 -41.18 8.98
C LYS A 163 7.09 -40.39 7.68
N ILE A 164 6.98 -39.05 7.75
CA ILE A 164 7.03 -38.13 6.61
C ILE A 164 8.48 -37.65 6.42
N ARG A 165 8.93 -37.59 5.17
CA ARG A 165 10.21 -36.99 4.80
C ARG A 165 10.05 -35.53 4.52
N ASP A 166 10.76 -34.67 5.24
CA ASP A 166 10.79 -33.24 5.02
C ASP A 166 11.65 -32.84 3.80
N ASP A 167 11.63 -31.56 3.45
CA ASP A 167 12.38 -31.01 2.31
C ASP A 167 13.91 -31.09 2.50
N LYS A 168 14.38 -31.27 3.74
CA LYS A 168 15.80 -31.47 4.08
C LYS A 168 16.21 -32.92 4.03
N GLY A 169 15.26 -33.82 3.79
CA GLY A 169 15.49 -35.27 3.69
C GLY A 169 15.38 -36.02 4.99
N TYR A 170 15.01 -35.40 6.11
CA TYR A 170 14.84 -36.07 7.39
C TYR A 170 13.45 -36.70 7.55
N TRP A 171 13.38 -37.84 8.26
CA TRP A 171 12.14 -38.57 8.52
C TRP A 171 11.56 -38.19 9.88
N ASN A 172 10.44 -37.48 9.88
CA ASN A 172 9.74 -36.97 11.06
C ASN A 172 8.48 -37.77 11.36
N GLN A 173 8.04 -37.80 12.60
CA GLN A 173 6.71 -38.30 12.96
C GLN A 173 5.63 -37.46 12.26
N VAL A 174 4.51 -38.10 11.88
CA VAL A 174 3.40 -37.39 11.18
C VAL A 174 2.88 -36.23 12.01
N GLU A 175 2.70 -36.46 13.31
CA GLU A 175 2.20 -35.45 14.25
C GLU A 175 3.14 -34.25 14.35
N THR A 176 4.45 -34.47 14.42
CA THR A 176 5.46 -33.41 14.46
C THR A 176 5.44 -32.61 13.17
N TYR A 177 5.48 -33.27 12.03
CA TYR A 177 5.46 -32.63 10.71
C TYR A 177 4.18 -31.77 10.52
N LEU A 178 3.00 -32.34 10.85
CA LEU A 178 1.74 -31.65 10.71
C LEU A 178 1.62 -30.44 11.66
N SER A 179 2.10 -30.55 12.90
CA SER A 179 2.12 -29.46 13.88
C SER A 179 3.03 -28.30 13.45
N GLU A 180 4.12 -28.59 12.74
CA GLU A 180 5.04 -27.56 12.22
C GLU A 180 4.53 -26.88 10.95
N HIS A 181 3.74 -27.61 10.13
CA HIS A 181 3.30 -27.15 8.80
C HIS A 181 1.80 -26.85 8.73
N SER A 182 1.07 -26.93 9.84
CA SER A 182 -0.35 -26.57 9.96
C SER A 182 -0.68 -26.08 11.37
N ASP A 183 -1.91 -25.58 11.57
CA ASP A 183 -2.43 -25.24 12.90
C ASP A 183 -3.03 -26.43 13.64
N ALA A 184 -2.83 -27.64 13.13
CA ALA A 184 -3.35 -28.86 13.74
C ALA A 184 -2.68 -29.15 15.10
N LYS A 185 -3.49 -29.43 16.10
CA LYS A 185 -3.06 -29.89 17.43
C LYS A 185 -3.53 -31.31 17.64
N PHE A 186 -2.64 -32.13 18.13
CA PHE A 186 -2.94 -33.55 18.38
C PHE A 186 -3.26 -33.79 19.85
N SER A 187 -4.36 -34.50 20.11
CA SER A 187 -4.66 -35.11 21.41
C SER A 187 -4.48 -36.62 21.30
N HIS A 188 -4.00 -37.25 22.35
CA HIS A 188 -3.83 -38.69 22.38
C HIS A 188 -5.06 -39.39 22.93
N GLY A 189 -5.47 -40.43 22.24
CA GLY A 189 -6.58 -41.31 22.63
C GLY A 189 -6.29 -42.73 22.15
N ILE A 190 -7.07 -43.69 22.63
CA ILE A 190 -7.02 -45.08 22.21
C ILE A 190 -8.30 -45.40 21.47
N CYS A 191 -8.21 -45.84 20.21
CA CYS A 191 -9.39 -46.27 19.46
C CYS A 191 -9.91 -47.62 19.98
N PRO A 192 -11.17 -47.99 19.74
CA PRO A 192 -11.76 -49.23 20.23
C PRO A 192 -10.99 -50.48 19.84
N GLU A 193 -10.46 -50.56 18.61
CA GLU A 193 -9.66 -51.71 18.16
C GLU A 193 -8.35 -51.84 18.94
N CYS A 194 -7.64 -50.74 19.18
CA CYS A 194 -6.43 -50.75 20.00
C CYS A 194 -6.76 -51.02 21.47
N GLY A 195 -7.86 -50.46 21.97
CA GLY A 195 -8.37 -50.72 23.31
C GLY A 195 -8.64 -52.21 23.56
N LYS A 196 -9.26 -52.89 22.59
CA LYS A 196 -9.50 -54.34 22.66
C LYS A 196 -8.21 -55.17 22.66
N LYS A 197 -7.17 -54.72 21.93
CA LYS A 197 -5.89 -55.42 21.87
C LYS A 197 -5.03 -55.18 23.10
N LEU A 198 -4.97 -53.95 23.59
CA LEU A 198 -4.03 -53.57 24.67
C LEU A 198 -4.65 -53.74 26.06
N TYR A 199 -5.99 -53.62 26.18
CA TYR A 199 -6.70 -53.64 27.44
C TYR A 199 -8.00 -54.48 27.34
N PRO A 200 -7.95 -55.76 26.96
CA PRO A 200 -9.12 -56.60 26.73
C PRO A 200 -10.05 -56.70 27.96
N GLU A 201 -9.51 -56.70 29.14
CA GLU A 201 -10.24 -56.78 30.43
C GLU A 201 -11.04 -55.51 30.77
N PHE A 202 -10.69 -54.36 30.19
CA PHE A 202 -11.39 -53.07 30.39
C PHE A 202 -12.25 -52.69 29.21
N TYR A 203 -12.16 -53.39 28.08
CA TYR A 203 -12.82 -53.05 26.84
C TYR A 203 -14.33 -52.89 26.99
N ASP A 204 -15.00 -53.86 27.57
CA ASP A 204 -16.48 -53.85 27.75
C ASP A 204 -16.96 -52.71 28.71
N LYS A 205 -16.09 -52.32 29.67
CA LYS A 205 -16.42 -51.24 30.61
C LYS A 205 -16.33 -49.85 29.96
N VAL A 206 -15.45 -49.67 29.01
CA VAL A 206 -15.17 -48.37 28.39
C VAL A 206 -15.98 -48.19 27.11
N TRP A 207 -16.01 -49.20 26.24
CA TRP A 207 -16.65 -49.12 24.92
C TRP A 207 -17.88 -49.99 24.75
N GLY A 208 -18.20 -50.87 25.66
CA GLY A 208 -19.36 -51.79 25.58
C GLY A 208 -20.73 -51.16 25.78
N LYS A 209 -20.78 -49.85 26.12
CA LYS A 209 -22.05 -49.10 26.32
C LYS A 209 -22.53 -48.31 25.11
N GLU A 210 -21.80 -48.24 24.00
CA GLU A 210 -22.17 -47.44 22.83
C GLU A 210 -23.00 -48.19 21.76
N ASN A 211 -23.39 -49.44 21.98
CA ASN A 211 -24.24 -50.22 21.08
C ASN A 211 -25.58 -50.58 21.74
N LYS A 212 -26.36 -49.58 22.16
CA LYS A 212 -27.77 -49.74 22.39
C LYS A 212 -28.53 -48.49 21.88
#